data_12e1d17dc7432c4d79df6200ca7960f5
#
_entry.id   12e1d17dc7432c4d79df6200ca7960f5
#
_cell.length_a   1.000
_cell.length_b   1.000
_cell.length_c   1.000
_cell.angle_alpha   90.00
_cell.angle_beta   90.00
_cell.angle_gamma   90.00
#
_symmetry.space_group_name_H-M   'P 1'
#
loop_
_entity.id
_entity.type
_entity.pdbx_description
1 polymer ?
#
loop_
_entity_poly.entity_id
_entity_poly.type
_entity_poly.pdbx_seq_one_letter_code
_entity_poly.pdbx_strand_id
1 'polypeptide(L)'
;MLIGCSTDSTYSHKAWMEKPRTKGGIDKLSYPFLADPSLKISNSYGVLQRELGQASRGTFIINDEGILLSMTINPAWVGRRVDEPVRTLQALQTGKACPAGWRPGRRTL
;
A
#
# COMPACT_ATOMS: atom_id res chain seq x y z
N MET A 1 -7.32 9.04 0.16
CA MET A 1 -7.48 8.18 1.35
C MET A 1 -6.45 7.06 1.31
N LEU A 2 -5.80 6.77 2.42
CA LEU A 2 -4.89 5.64 2.57
C LEU A 2 -5.62 4.47 3.23
N ILE A 3 -5.43 3.27 2.70
CA ILE A 3 -5.98 2.04 3.27
C ILE A 3 -4.86 0.99 3.30
N GLY A 4 -4.65 0.39 4.47
CA GLY A 4 -3.76 -0.75 4.61
C GLY A 4 -4.54 -2.05 4.55
N CYS A 5 -3.86 -3.13 4.19
CA CYS A 5 -4.45 -4.47 4.17
C CYS A 5 -3.38 -5.52 4.45
N SER A 6 -3.72 -6.54 5.22
CA SER A 6 -2.88 -7.72 5.39
C SER A 6 -3.74 -8.98 5.51
N THR A 7 -3.11 -10.14 5.29
CA THR A 7 -3.79 -11.44 5.39
C THR A 7 -4.02 -11.89 6.83
N ASP A 8 -3.58 -11.10 7.80
CA ASP A 8 -3.77 -11.38 9.21
C ASP A 8 -5.18 -11.03 9.68
N SER A 9 -5.56 -11.56 10.84
CA SER A 9 -6.89 -11.33 11.42
C SER A 9 -7.01 -9.93 12.04
N THR A 10 -8.24 -9.50 12.29
CA THR A 10 -8.51 -8.27 13.04
C THR A 10 -7.93 -8.33 14.45
N TYR A 11 -7.88 -9.50 15.05
CA TYR A 11 -7.28 -9.70 16.39
C TYR A 11 -5.77 -9.45 16.36
N SER A 12 -5.08 -9.96 15.35
CA SER A 12 -3.65 -9.70 15.15
C SER A 12 -3.39 -8.22 14.89
N HIS A 13 -4.20 -7.58 14.09
CA HIS A 13 -4.10 -6.13 13.82
C HIS A 13 -4.26 -5.32 15.10
N LYS A 14 -5.24 -5.68 15.93
CA LYS A 14 -5.47 -5.02 17.21
C LYS A 14 -4.26 -5.15 18.13
N ALA A 15 -3.72 -6.36 18.25
CA ALA A 15 -2.54 -6.60 19.08
C ALA A 15 -1.32 -5.81 18.60
N TRP A 16 -1.12 -5.69 17.28
CA TRP A 16 -0.04 -4.89 16.70
C TRP A 16 -0.19 -3.41 16.98
N MET A 17 -1.42 -2.90 16.86
CA MET A 17 -1.70 -1.47 17.12
C MET A 17 -1.56 -1.09 18.60
N GLU A 18 -1.70 -2.06 19.50
CA GLU A 18 -1.51 -1.85 20.94
C GLU A 18 -0.03 -1.87 21.36
N LYS A 19 0.87 -2.32 20.48
CA LYS A 19 2.31 -2.36 20.73
C LYS A 19 3.02 -1.20 20.03
N PRO A 20 3.96 -0.53 20.72
CA PRO A 20 4.78 0.48 20.06
C PRO A 20 5.74 -0.16 19.04
N ARG A 21 6.14 0.62 18.04
CA ARG A 21 7.08 0.18 17.00
C ARG A 21 8.41 -0.30 17.57
N THR A 22 8.84 0.29 18.65
CA THR A 22 10.08 -0.09 19.35
C THR A 22 10.01 -1.50 19.97
N LYS A 23 8.83 -2.08 20.09
CA LYS A 23 8.59 -3.40 20.68
C LYS A 23 7.93 -4.38 19.71
N GLY A 24 8.11 -4.18 18.41
CA GLY A 24 7.59 -5.08 17.38
C GLY A 24 6.14 -4.85 17.00
N GLY A 25 5.54 -3.76 17.45
CA GLY A 25 4.20 -3.35 17.04
C GLY A 25 4.22 -2.32 15.91
N ILE A 26 3.05 -1.77 15.63
CA ILE A 26 2.88 -0.74 14.59
C ILE A 26 2.28 0.57 15.12
N ASP A 27 2.03 0.65 16.39
CA ASP A 27 1.29 1.75 17.01
C ASP A 27 -0.13 1.91 16.43
N LYS A 28 -0.89 2.84 16.96
CA LYS A 28 -2.24 3.13 16.47
C LYS A 28 -2.17 3.80 15.11
N LEU A 29 -2.88 3.24 14.13
CA LEU A 29 -2.98 3.80 12.78
C LEU A 29 -4.11 4.82 12.69
N SER A 30 -3.90 5.88 11.89
CA SER A 30 -4.89 6.92 11.61
C SER A 30 -5.73 6.63 10.37
N TYR A 31 -5.55 5.47 9.73
CA TYR A 31 -6.25 5.06 8.52
C TYR A 31 -6.78 3.63 8.65
N PRO A 32 -7.77 3.22 7.85
CA PRO A 32 -8.33 1.86 7.89
C PRO A 32 -7.27 0.80 7.59
N PHE A 33 -7.30 -0.28 8.36
CA PHE A 33 -6.43 -1.43 8.18
C PHE A 33 -7.29 -2.67 8.01
N LEU A 34 -7.43 -3.14 6.77
CA LEU A 34 -8.30 -4.25 6.41
C LEU A 34 -7.64 -5.58 6.73
N ALA A 35 -8.43 -6.49 7.30
CA ALA A 35 -8.03 -7.87 7.48
C ALA A 35 -8.53 -8.72 6.32
N ASP A 36 -7.65 -9.54 5.75
CA ASP A 36 -7.97 -10.42 4.63
C ASP A 36 -7.66 -11.90 4.94
N PRO A 37 -8.21 -12.46 6.04
CA PRO A 37 -7.93 -13.86 6.39
C PRO A 37 -8.49 -14.85 5.37
N SER A 38 -9.51 -14.47 4.62
CA SER A 38 -10.06 -15.30 3.53
C SER A 38 -9.21 -15.24 2.25
N LEU A 39 -8.21 -14.37 2.19
CA LEU A 39 -7.30 -14.18 1.05
C LEU A 39 -7.96 -13.65 -0.22
N LYS A 40 -9.22 -13.24 -0.16
CA LYS A 40 -9.99 -12.77 -1.31
C LYS A 40 -9.49 -11.45 -1.87
N ILE A 41 -9.16 -10.50 -1.00
CA ILE A 41 -8.65 -9.19 -1.42
C ILE A 41 -7.28 -9.38 -2.07
N SER A 42 -6.38 -10.11 -1.42
CA SER A 42 -5.04 -10.39 -1.95
C SER A 42 -5.09 -11.10 -3.30
N ASN A 43 -6.01 -12.04 -3.46
CA ASN A 43 -6.22 -12.72 -4.73
C ASN A 43 -6.72 -11.75 -5.81
N SER A 44 -7.69 -10.90 -5.48
CA SER A 44 -8.26 -9.93 -6.42
C SER A 44 -7.22 -8.93 -6.93
N TYR A 45 -6.28 -8.53 -6.07
CA TYR A 45 -5.21 -7.58 -6.43
C TYR A 45 -3.99 -8.26 -7.05
N GLY A 46 -4.00 -9.59 -7.21
CA GLY A 46 -2.91 -10.34 -7.85
C GLY A 46 -1.64 -10.47 -7.02
N VAL A 47 -1.73 -10.27 -5.70
CA VAL A 47 -0.57 -10.33 -4.80
C VAL A 47 -0.55 -11.58 -3.91
N LEU A 48 -1.54 -12.44 -4.04
CA LEU A 48 -1.63 -13.64 -3.20
C LEU A 48 -0.54 -14.65 -3.56
N GLN A 49 0.21 -15.06 -2.56
CA GLN A 49 1.12 -16.20 -2.61
C GLN A 49 0.39 -17.41 -2.01
N ARG A 50 -0.28 -18.18 -2.86
CA ARG A 50 -1.19 -19.25 -2.41
C ARG A 50 -0.52 -20.29 -1.52
N GLU A 51 0.70 -20.69 -1.89
CA GLU A 51 1.45 -21.71 -1.16
C GLU A 51 1.82 -21.27 0.26
N LEU A 52 2.00 -19.96 0.46
CA LEU A 52 2.40 -19.38 1.74
C LEU A 52 1.22 -18.82 2.53
N GLY A 53 0.04 -18.69 1.91
CA GLY A 53 -1.12 -18.08 2.54
C GLY A 53 -0.90 -16.62 2.93
N GLN A 54 -0.09 -15.91 2.19
CA GLN A 54 0.27 -14.51 2.46
C GLN A 54 0.35 -13.69 1.18
N ALA A 55 0.41 -12.38 1.33
CA ALA A 55 0.49 -11.47 0.21
C ALA A 55 1.92 -10.98 -0.02
N SER A 56 2.27 -10.73 -1.28
CA SER A 56 3.42 -9.90 -1.66
C SER A 56 3.21 -8.46 -1.17
N ARG A 57 4.28 -7.67 -1.18
CA ARG A 57 4.23 -6.25 -0.79
C ARG A 57 3.71 -5.42 -1.94
N GLY A 58 2.41 -5.14 -1.97
CA GLY A 58 1.77 -4.37 -3.02
C GLY A 58 1.43 -2.96 -2.59
N THR A 59 1.59 -2.01 -3.50
CA THR A 59 1.14 -0.63 -3.34
C THR A 59 0.36 -0.26 -4.60
N PHE A 60 -0.85 0.25 -4.42
CA PHE A 60 -1.79 0.52 -5.50
C PHE A 60 -2.31 1.95 -5.38
N ILE A 61 -2.37 2.65 -6.50
CA ILE A 61 -2.97 3.99 -6.57
C ILE A 61 -4.20 3.89 -7.46
N ILE A 62 -5.34 4.22 -6.89
CA ILE A 62 -6.65 4.12 -7.54
C ILE A 62 -7.28 5.51 -7.53
N ASN A 63 -7.85 5.94 -8.66
CA ASN A 63 -8.50 7.24 -8.74
C ASN A 63 -9.92 7.19 -8.16
N ASP A 64 -10.59 8.35 -8.15
CA ASP A 64 -11.95 8.49 -7.63
C ASP A 64 -13.02 7.79 -8.48
N GLU A 65 -12.68 7.38 -9.70
CA GLU A 65 -13.54 6.57 -10.57
C GLU A 65 -13.35 5.07 -10.38
N GLY A 66 -12.46 4.66 -9.46
CA GLY A 66 -12.15 3.27 -9.19
C GLY A 66 -11.17 2.63 -10.18
N ILE A 67 -10.44 3.45 -10.95
CA ILE A 67 -9.48 2.96 -11.94
C ILE A 67 -8.09 2.87 -11.31
N LEU A 68 -7.45 1.72 -11.45
CA LEU A 68 -6.07 1.51 -11.03
C LEU A 68 -5.12 2.27 -11.97
N LEU A 69 -4.38 3.22 -11.40
CA LEU A 69 -3.46 4.07 -12.17
C LEU A 69 -2.00 3.65 -12.03
N SER A 70 -1.63 3.06 -10.92
CA SER A 70 -0.24 2.65 -10.67
C SER A 70 -0.23 1.50 -9.68
N MET A 71 0.70 0.59 -9.86
CA MET A 71 0.95 -0.47 -8.88
C MET A 71 2.43 -0.81 -8.82
N THR A 72 2.89 -1.17 -7.63
CA THR A 72 4.24 -1.68 -7.38
C THR A 72 4.12 -2.90 -6.50
N ILE A 73 4.76 -3.99 -6.90
CA ILE A 73 4.70 -5.26 -6.18
C ILE A 73 6.12 -5.75 -5.93
N ASN A 74 6.46 -6.00 -4.67
CA ASN A 74 7.72 -6.59 -4.26
C ASN A 74 7.48 -7.94 -3.58
N PRO A 75 8.45 -8.85 -3.61
CA PRO A 75 8.37 -10.06 -2.79
C PRO A 75 8.19 -9.72 -1.30
N ALA A 76 7.63 -10.65 -0.54
CA ALA A 76 7.30 -10.41 0.88
C ALA A 76 8.51 -10.01 1.74
N TRP A 77 9.72 -10.40 1.33
CA TRP A 77 10.96 -10.08 2.05
C TRP A 77 11.63 -8.76 1.64
N VAL A 78 11.01 -8.03 0.71
CA VAL A 78 11.54 -6.72 0.26
C VAL A 78 10.58 -5.62 0.68
N GLY A 79 11.02 -4.78 1.62
CA GLY A 79 10.23 -3.65 2.08
C GLY A 79 10.00 -2.60 1.00
N ARG A 80 8.95 -1.83 1.16
CA ARG A 80 8.56 -0.77 0.21
C ARG A 80 9.20 0.56 0.58
N ARG A 81 9.52 1.37 -0.43
CA ARG A 81 9.76 2.80 -0.23
C ARG A 81 8.40 3.47 -0.09
N VAL A 82 8.33 4.48 0.76
CA VAL A 82 7.09 5.26 0.94
C VAL A 82 7.11 6.53 0.09
N ASP A 83 8.29 7.11 -0.12
CA ASP A 83 8.45 8.36 -0.88
C ASP A 83 8.07 8.23 -2.36
N GLU A 84 8.36 7.11 -3.01
CA GLU A 84 8.05 6.96 -4.44
C GLU A 84 6.56 6.85 -4.73
N PRO A 85 5.74 6.05 -4.01
CA PRO A 85 4.29 6.10 -4.19
C PRO A 85 3.70 7.49 -3.93
N VAL A 86 4.19 8.22 -2.95
CA VAL A 86 3.74 9.60 -2.67
C VAL A 86 4.07 10.51 -3.84
N ARG A 87 5.30 10.45 -4.36
CA ARG A 87 5.71 11.21 -5.54
C ARG A 87 4.82 10.89 -6.74
N THR A 88 4.58 9.61 -6.99
CA THR A 88 3.72 9.15 -8.10
C THR A 88 2.30 9.67 -7.93
N LEU A 89 1.73 9.59 -6.73
CA LEU A 89 0.40 10.12 -6.44
C LEU A 89 0.33 11.61 -6.74
N GLN A 90 1.32 12.38 -6.30
CA GLN A 90 1.38 13.82 -6.54
C GLN A 90 1.49 14.14 -8.04
N ALA A 91 2.29 13.36 -8.78
CA ALA A 91 2.40 13.51 -10.23
C ALA A 91 1.05 13.23 -10.93
N LEU A 92 0.37 12.16 -10.54
CA LEU A 92 -0.95 11.81 -11.07
C LEU A 92 -1.99 12.89 -10.79
N GLN A 93 -1.93 13.52 -9.63
CA GLN A 93 -2.84 14.59 -9.24
C GLN A 93 -2.67 15.88 -10.09
N THR A 94 -1.53 16.06 -10.74
CA THR A 94 -1.35 17.21 -11.65
C THR A 94 -2.23 17.11 -12.89
N GLY A 95 -2.59 15.90 -13.30
CA GLY A 95 -3.32 15.64 -14.55
C GLY A 95 -2.49 15.98 -15.80
N LYS A 96 -1.19 16.18 -15.65
CA LYS A 96 -0.27 16.61 -16.71
C LYS A 96 0.83 15.58 -16.93
N ALA A 97 1.45 15.63 -18.10
CA ALA A 97 2.64 14.82 -18.36
C ALA A 97 3.79 15.31 -17.48
N CYS A 98 4.34 14.41 -16.68
CA CYS A 98 5.46 14.69 -15.79
C CYS A 98 6.70 13.97 -16.31
N PRO A 99 7.86 14.63 -16.40
CA PRO A 99 9.08 13.97 -16.83
C PRO A 99 9.58 12.97 -15.78
N ALA A 100 10.49 12.10 -16.19
CA ALA A 100 11.17 11.19 -15.28
C ALA A 100 11.82 11.97 -14.13
N GLY A 101 11.66 11.46 -12.91
CA GLY A 101 12.21 12.12 -11.73
C GLY A 101 11.49 13.38 -11.29
N TRP A 102 10.34 13.69 -11.88
CA TRP A 102 9.54 14.84 -11.49
C TRP A 102 9.23 14.82 -9.99
N ARG A 103 9.24 16.00 -9.38
CA ARG A 103 8.84 16.21 -7.97
C ARG A 103 7.96 17.44 -7.89
N PRO A 104 7.12 17.55 -6.85
CA PRO A 104 6.31 18.73 -6.61
C PRO A 104 7.14 20.01 -6.66
N GLY A 105 6.61 21.05 -7.30
CA GLY A 105 7.31 22.32 -7.50
C GLY A 105 8.18 22.37 -8.75
N ARG A 106 8.38 21.22 -9.42
CA ARG A 106 9.10 21.17 -10.69
C ARG A 106 8.15 21.31 -11.89
N ARG A 107 8.72 21.66 -13.03
CA ARG A 107 7.99 21.85 -14.28
C ARG A 107 7.41 20.54 -14.79
N THR A 108 6.15 20.57 -15.24
CA THR A 108 5.54 19.50 -16.05
C THR A 108 5.91 19.71 -17.53
N LEU A 109 5.68 18.70 -18.32
CA LEU A 109 5.88 18.78 -19.77
C LEU A 109 4.78 19.58 -20.46
#